data_60a80d656001aa66b78f768bc675ab03
#
_entry.id   60a80d656001aa66b78f768bc675ab03
#
_cell.length_a   1.000
_cell.length_b   1.000
_cell.length_c   1.000
_cell.angle_alpha   90.00
_cell.angle_beta   90.00
_cell.angle_gamma   90.00
#
_symmetry.space_group_name_H-M   'P 1'
#
loop_
_entity.id
_entity.type
_entity.pdbx_description
1 polymer ?
#
loop_
_entity_poly.entity_id
_entity_poly.type
_entity_poly.pdbx_seq_one_letter_code
_entity_poly.pdbx_strand_id
1 'polypeptide(L)'
;MKKLIFTVLFVGGMCLLPETLPAQERLPEYLQAEKFTQSKLNTMLFSTTVDPHWFQKGNNFWFEYKTSEGTFWYVVDPAAKTKKLLFDRDELASQLTEIVHDPFEARHLPIRNLKAKEDGRTFTFEVESSQEAKPKKGEKKKAEKVVFYFSYDYPTRKLTQLTEEAKEPKKLEWASVAPDGKTVVYAKDCNLYRMSMEDYRKAQKDEK
;
A
#
# COMPACT_ATOMS: atom_id res chain seq x y z
N MET A 1 11.96 14.64 104.67
CA MET A 1 12.65 14.65 103.41
C MET A 1 11.90 13.77 102.43
N LYS A 2 11.03 14.35 101.62
CA LYS A 2 10.24 13.62 100.61
C LYS A 2 10.65 14.20 99.26
N LYS A 3 11.31 13.41 98.40
CA LYS A 3 11.68 13.78 97.06
C LYS A 3 10.44 13.55 96.11
N LEU A 4 9.97 14.62 95.57
CA LEU A 4 8.93 14.56 94.56
C LEU A 4 9.60 14.28 93.19
N ILE A 5 9.25 13.16 92.58
CA ILE A 5 9.72 12.80 91.22
C ILE A 5 8.62 13.32 90.25
N PHE A 6 9.02 14.28 89.45
CA PHE A 6 8.13 14.84 88.40
C PHE A 6 8.37 14.04 87.08
N THR A 7 7.44 13.19 86.76
CA THR A 7 7.50 12.43 85.52
C THR A 7 6.88 13.31 84.43
N VAL A 8 7.71 13.81 83.54
CA VAL A 8 7.26 14.54 82.30
C VAL A 8 6.92 13.51 81.27
N LEU A 9 5.61 13.44 80.94
CA LEU A 9 5.11 12.59 79.88
C LEU A 9 5.29 13.36 78.55
N PHE A 10 6.25 12.90 77.73
CA PHE A 10 6.52 13.44 76.40
C PHE A 10 5.55 12.77 75.40
N VAL A 11 4.43 13.43 75.10
CA VAL A 11 3.53 12.98 74.02
C VAL A 11 4.11 13.41 72.71
N GLY A 12 4.81 12.47 72.04
CA GLY A 12 5.29 12.66 70.70
C GLY A 12 4.14 12.72 69.71
N GLY A 13 3.79 13.93 69.29
CA GLY A 13 2.89 14.15 68.18
C GLY A 13 3.54 13.67 66.88
N MET A 14 3.17 12.49 66.41
CA MET A 14 3.51 12.01 65.08
C MET A 14 2.77 12.83 64.06
N CYS A 15 3.39 13.89 63.50
CA CYS A 15 2.92 14.60 62.35
C CYS A 15 2.85 13.63 61.15
N LEU A 16 1.67 13.14 60.85
CA LEU A 16 1.36 12.54 59.58
C LEU A 16 1.51 13.65 58.54
N LEU A 17 2.68 13.77 57.95
CA LEU A 17 2.84 14.55 56.72
C LEU A 17 2.05 13.83 55.64
N PRO A 18 1.11 14.50 54.97
CA PRO A 18 0.50 13.91 53.79
C PRO A 18 1.61 13.73 52.76
N GLU A 19 1.96 12.48 52.48
CA GLU A 19 2.75 12.19 51.30
C GLU A 19 1.93 12.69 50.10
N THR A 20 2.25 13.87 49.61
CA THR A 20 1.74 14.34 48.33
C THR A 20 2.31 13.36 47.29
N LEU A 21 1.47 12.38 46.95
CA LEU A 21 1.71 11.53 45.79
C LEU A 21 1.99 12.45 44.59
N PRO A 22 3.15 12.27 43.90
CA PRO A 22 3.49 13.11 42.73
C PRO A 22 2.63 12.72 41.56
N ALA A 23 1.32 13.00 41.67
CA ALA A 23 0.39 12.82 40.56
C ALA A 23 0.64 13.83 39.42
N GLN A 24 1.43 14.86 39.70
CA GLN A 24 1.73 15.94 38.75
C GLN A 24 3.04 15.77 37.99
N GLU A 25 3.91 14.81 38.33
CA GLU A 25 5.14 14.55 37.59
C GLU A 25 4.94 13.75 36.31
N ARG A 26 3.71 13.32 35.97
CA ARG A 26 3.43 12.55 34.75
C ARG A 26 3.18 13.40 33.49
N LEU A 27 3.19 14.73 33.61
CA LEU A 27 3.09 15.60 32.42
C LEU A 27 4.13 15.27 31.32
N PRO A 28 5.41 15.01 31.67
CA PRO A 28 6.39 14.62 30.64
C PRO A 28 6.06 13.33 29.91
N GLU A 29 5.45 12.35 30.61
CA GLU A 29 5.05 11.07 30.02
C GLU A 29 3.90 11.23 29.01
N TYR A 30 2.92 12.09 29.30
CA TYR A 30 1.85 12.40 28.34
C TYR A 30 2.37 13.12 27.11
N LEU A 31 3.29 14.07 27.27
CA LEU A 31 3.94 14.75 26.15
C LEU A 31 4.79 13.81 25.30
N GLN A 32 5.36 12.77 25.90
CA GLN A 32 6.03 11.72 25.14
C GLN A 32 5.04 10.80 24.45
N ALA A 33 3.96 10.40 25.12
CA ALA A 33 2.91 9.56 24.53
C ALA A 33 2.25 10.27 23.34
N GLU A 34 2.07 11.58 23.39
CA GLU A 34 1.53 12.38 22.28
C GLU A 34 2.42 12.33 21.02
N LYS A 35 3.71 12.10 21.17
CA LYS A 35 4.63 11.87 20.05
C LYS A 35 4.36 10.56 19.31
N PHE A 36 3.68 9.61 19.95
CA PHE A 36 3.37 8.28 19.42
C PHE A 36 1.89 8.09 19.09
N THR A 37 1.19 9.17 18.75
CA THR A 37 -0.19 9.05 18.23
C THR A 37 -0.20 8.21 16.95
N GLN A 38 -1.31 7.50 16.70
CA GLN A 38 -1.45 6.66 15.50
C GLN A 38 -1.13 7.43 14.21
N SER A 39 -1.52 8.70 14.13
CA SER A 39 -1.19 9.55 12.99
C SER A 39 0.32 9.74 12.80
N LYS A 40 1.04 10.01 13.89
CA LYS A 40 2.51 10.16 13.84
C LYS A 40 3.20 8.81 13.58
N LEU A 41 2.73 7.73 14.19
CA LEU A 41 3.25 6.39 13.93
C LEU A 41 3.13 6.03 12.45
N ASN A 42 2.00 6.33 11.82
CA ASN A 42 1.78 6.09 10.39
C ASN A 42 2.74 6.88 9.47
N THR A 43 3.30 7.99 9.95
CA THR A 43 4.32 8.75 9.21
C THR A 43 5.75 8.30 9.49
N MET A 44 5.97 7.54 10.56
CA MET A 44 7.29 7.05 10.98
C MET A 44 7.51 5.57 10.64
N LEU A 45 6.42 4.80 10.59
CA LEU A 45 6.45 3.37 10.26
C LEU A 45 6.07 3.21 8.79
N PHE A 46 7.04 2.79 8.03
CA PHE A 46 6.86 2.39 6.64
C PHE A 46 6.57 0.89 6.53
N SER A 47 6.85 0.26 5.42
CA SER A 47 6.58 -1.17 5.21
C SER A 47 7.18 -2.03 6.32
N THR A 48 6.36 -2.51 7.26
CA THR A 48 6.76 -3.43 8.34
C THR A 48 6.65 -4.88 7.90
N THR A 49 5.94 -5.14 6.81
CA THR A 49 5.75 -6.47 6.21
C THR A 49 6.07 -6.40 4.72
N VAL A 50 6.44 -7.54 4.17
CA VAL A 50 6.62 -7.71 2.72
C VAL A 50 5.42 -8.51 2.21
N ASP A 51 4.74 -7.98 1.20
CA ASP A 51 3.67 -8.66 0.47
C ASP A 51 4.21 -9.15 -0.89
N PRO A 52 4.58 -10.43 -1.01
CA PRO A 52 5.20 -10.96 -2.22
C PRO A 52 4.15 -11.27 -3.29
N HIS A 53 4.34 -10.71 -4.47
CA HIS A 53 3.56 -11.02 -5.67
C HIS A 53 4.34 -11.99 -6.54
N TRP A 54 3.96 -13.26 -6.52
CA TRP A 54 4.65 -14.32 -7.25
C TRP A 54 4.38 -14.24 -8.74
N PHE A 55 5.41 -14.51 -9.54
CA PHE A 55 5.22 -14.70 -10.97
C PHE A 55 4.52 -16.04 -11.23
N GLN A 56 3.70 -16.09 -12.27
CA GLN A 56 2.96 -17.31 -12.61
C GLN A 56 3.86 -18.49 -12.96
N LYS A 57 5.04 -18.22 -13.48
CA LYS A 57 6.06 -19.20 -13.82
C LYS A 57 7.34 -18.94 -13.04
N GLY A 58 7.78 -19.92 -12.28
CA GLY A 58 9.00 -19.85 -11.49
C GLY A 58 8.78 -19.50 -10.03
N ASN A 59 9.88 -19.31 -9.32
CA ASN A 59 9.89 -18.99 -7.89
C ASN A 59 10.25 -17.51 -7.64
N ASN A 60 10.23 -16.68 -8.68
CA ASN A 60 10.52 -15.27 -8.59
C ASN A 60 9.29 -14.51 -8.13
N PHE A 61 9.50 -13.45 -7.41
CA PHE A 61 8.43 -12.56 -6.97
C PHE A 61 8.90 -11.10 -6.98
N TRP A 62 7.94 -10.19 -6.99
CA TRP A 62 8.20 -8.78 -6.77
C TRP A 62 7.42 -8.30 -5.56
N PHE A 63 7.86 -7.20 -4.96
CA PHE A 63 7.16 -6.56 -3.85
C PHE A 63 7.41 -5.06 -3.82
N GLU A 64 6.46 -4.34 -3.23
CA GLU A 64 6.55 -2.93 -2.95
C GLU A 64 7.09 -2.70 -1.55
N TYR A 65 7.99 -1.74 -1.40
CA TYR A 65 8.56 -1.37 -0.12
C TYR A 65 8.60 0.15 0.05
N LYS A 66 7.87 0.67 1.03
CA LYS A 66 7.83 2.10 1.36
C LYS A 66 8.90 2.45 2.37
N THR A 67 9.53 3.59 2.16
CA THR A 67 10.54 4.18 3.06
C THR A 67 10.30 5.68 3.18
N SER A 68 11.07 6.36 4.02
CA SER A 68 11.09 7.83 4.09
C SER A 68 11.54 8.50 2.78
N GLU A 69 12.23 7.76 1.92
CA GLU A 69 12.71 8.23 0.62
C GLU A 69 11.74 7.94 -0.52
N GLY A 70 10.56 7.43 -0.22
CA GLY A 70 9.53 7.06 -1.18
C GLY A 70 9.32 5.55 -1.33
N THR A 71 8.63 5.18 -2.38
CA THR A 71 8.29 3.79 -2.68
C THR A 71 9.32 3.17 -3.62
N PHE A 72 9.72 1.94 -3.30
CA PHE A 72 10.61 1.12 -4.12
C PHE A 72 9.90 -0.17 -4.50
N TRP A 73 10.18 -0.65 -5.70
CA TRP A 73 9.71 -1.94 -6.17
C TRP A 73 10.91 -2.83 -6.46
N TYR A 74 10.87 -4.03 -5.90
CA TYR A 74 11.97 -5.00 -6.02
C TYR A 74 11.50 -6.27 -6.72
N VAL A 75 12.38 -6.83 -7.55
CA VAL A 75 12.27 -8.19 -8.09
C VAL A 75 13.28 -9.05 -7.36
N VAL A 76 12.82 -10.20 -6.88
CA VAL A 76 13.62 -11.18 -6.15
C VAL A 76 13.65 -12.50 -6.94
N ASP A 77 14.85 -13.01 -7.11
CA ASP A 77 15.10 -14.35 -7.60
C ASP A 77 15.73 -15.15 -6.45
N PRO A 78 14.96 -16.03 -5.79
CA PRO A 78 15.46 -16.83 -4.68
C PRO A 78 16.51 -17.86 -5.10
N ALA A 79 16.43 -18.39 -6.33
CA ALA A 79 17.39 -19.37 -6.84
C ALA A 79 18.75 -18.73 -7.07
N ALA A 80 18.78 -17.54 -7.67
CA ALA A 80 20.00 -16.76 -7.86
C ALA A 80 20.41 -15.95 -6.61
N LYS A 81 19.60 -15.94 -5.54
CA LYS A 81 19.79 -15.14 -4.31
C LYS A 81 20.02 -13.66 -4.64
N THR A 82 19.26 -13.12 -5.59
CA THR A 82 19.38 -11.72 -6.01
C THR A 82 18.11 -10.94 -5.71
N LYS A 83 18.32 -9.67 -5.31
CA LYS A 83 17.28 -8.66 -5.16
C LYS A 83 17.69 -7.44 -5.99
N LYS A 84 16.86 -7.04 -6.95
CA LYS A 84 17.14 -5.92 -7.84
C LYS A 84 15.95 -4.96 -7.85
N LEU A 85 16.19 -3.68 -8.09
CA LEU A 85 15.13 -2.72 -8.34
C LEU A 85 14.39 -3.10 -9.63
N LEU A 86 13.06 -3.07 -9.55
CA LEU A 86 12.20 -3.25 -10.72
C LEU A 86 12.28 -2.02 -11.64
N PHE A 87 12.26 -0.83 -11.03
CA PHE A 87 12.36 0.46 -11.72
C PHE A 87 13.56 1.24 -11.23
N ASP A 88 14.25 1.90 -12.13
CA ASP A 88 15.00 3.09 -11.82
C ASP A 88 13.98 4.25 -11.74
N ARG A 89 13.79 4.82 -10.57
CA ARG A 89 12.72 5.80 -10.32
C ARG A 89 12.93 7.11 -11.07
N ASP A 90 14.17 7.55 -11.19
CA ASP A 90 14.50 8.80 -11.88
C ASP A 90 14.30 8.63 -13.39
N GLU A 91 14.74 7.51 -13.94
CA GLU A 91 14.53 7.16 -15.34
C GLU A 91 13.02 7.00 -15.65
N LEU A 92 12.28 6.31 -14.80
CA LEU A 92 10.85 6.10 -14.98
C LEU A 92 10.07 7.42 -14.87
N ALA A 93 10.39 8.29 -13.91
CA ALA A 93 9.78 9.60 -13.77
C ALA A 93 10.02 10.47 -15.02
N SER A 94 11.23 10.42 -15.58
CA SER A 94 11.57 11.13 -16.82
C SER A 94 10.75 10.62 -18.01
N GLN A 95 10.68 9.30 -18.20
CA GLN A 95 9.90 8.69 -19.29
C GLN A 95 8.39 8.99 -19.15
N LEU A 96 7.84 8.92 -17.93
CA LEU A 96 6.45 9.27 -17.67
C LEU A 96 6.17 10.73 -17.97
N THR A 97 7.05 11.64 -17.54
CA THR A 97 6.92 13.08 -17.78
C THR A 97 6.94 13.39 -19.28
N GLU A 98 7.79 12.72 -20.04
CA GLU A 98 7.90 12.89 -21.49
C GLU A 98 6.63 12.42 -22.22
N ILE A 99 6.06 11.26 -21.80
CA ILE A 99 4.90 10.66 -22.48
C ILE A 99 3.60 11.36 -22.08
N VAL A 100 3.42 11.66 -20.81
CA VAL A 100 2.16 12.22 -20.27
C VAL A 100 2.11 13.74 -20.39
N HIS A 101 3.25 14.39 -20.52
CA HIS A 101 3.40 15.85 -20.45
C HIS A 101 2.92 16.44 -19.11
N ASP A 102 3.15 15.70 -18.03
CA ASP A 102 2.85 16.06 -16.65
C ASP A 102 4.07 15.75 -15.78
N PRO A 103 4.55 16.66 -14.90
CA PRO A 103 5.74 16.42 -14.10
C PRO A 103 5.49 15.35 -13.04
N PHE A 104 6.35 14.33 -13.02
CA PHE A 104 6.32 13.26 -12.01
C PHE A 104 7.56 13.33 -11.12
N GLU A 105 7.35 13.25 -9.82
CA GLU A 105 8.43 13.19 -8.84
C GLU A 105 8.87 11.74 -8.61
N ALA A 106 10.16 11.46 -8.77
CA ALA A 106 10.73 10.12 -8.64
C ALA A 106 10.49 9.46 -7.27
N ARG A 107 10.37 10.27 -6.20
CA ARG A 107 10.11 9.77 -4.84
C ARG A 107 8.66 9.34 -4.63
N HIS A 108 7.72 10.00 -5.33
CA HIS A 108 6.28 9.85 -5.14
C HIS A 108 5.57 9.48 -6.44
N LEU A 109 6.09 8.49 -7.16
CA LEU A 109 5.47 7.99 -8.38
C LEU A 109 4.06 7.45 -8.08
N PRO A 110 2.99 7.98 -8.72
CA PRO A 110 1.61 7.57 -8.46
C PRO A 110 1.26 6.28 -9.21
N ILE A 111 2.08 5.24 -9.03
CA ILE A 111 1.89 3.92 -9.63
C ILE A 111 0.81 3.17 -8.87
N ARG A 112 -0.17 2.64 -9.60
CA ARG A 112 -1.26 1.82 -9.08
C ARG A 112 -1.43 0.56 -9.92
N ASN A 113 -2.05 -0.45 -9.34
CA ASN A 113 -2.42 -1.70 -10.02
C ASN A 113 -1.26 -2.35 -10.79
N LEU A 114 -0.05 -2.32 -10.19
CA LEU A 114 1.12 -2.96 -10.75
C LEU A 114 0.91 -4.48 -10.81
N LYS A 115 1.07 -5.04 -12.01
CA LYS A 115 0.94 -6.48 -12.27
C LYS A 115 2.06 -6.96 -13.16
N ALA A 116 2.61 -8.13 -12.86
CA ALA A 116 3.50 -8.83 -13.77
C ALA A 116 2.66 -9.63 -14.78
N LYS A 117 3.04 -9.61 -16.05
CA LYS A 117 2.48 -10.50 -17.06
C LYS A 117 3.05 -11.93 -16.91
N GLU A 118 2.39 -12.87 -17.57
CA GLU A 118 2.78 -14.30 -17.55
C GLU A 118 4.22 -14.57 -18.02
N ASP A 119 4.79 -13.66 -18.81
CA ASP A 119 6.17 -13.74 -19.29
C ASP A 119 7.22 -13.47 -18.21
N GLY A 120 6.80 -12.94 -17.03
CA GLY A 120 7.68 -12.57 -15.93
C GLY A 120 8.67 -11.45 -16.24
N ARG A 121 8.51 -10.77 -17.38
CA ARG A 121 9.40 -9.71 -17.89
C ARG A 121 8.69 -8.38 -18.04
N THR A 122 7.42 -8.43 -18.41
CA THR A 122 6.61 -7.27 -18.68
C THR A 122 5.71 -6.96 -17.48
N PHE A 123 5.70 -5.72 -17.08
CA PHE A 123 4.85 -5.20 -16.00
C PHE A 123 3.85 -4.21 -16.56
N THR A 124 2.61 -4.29 -16.12
CA THR A 124 1.57 -3.31 -16.45
C THR A 124 1.15 -2.57 -15.20
N PHE A 125 0.92 -1.29 -15.32
CA PHE A 125 0.49 -0.44 -14.20
C PHE A 125 -0.28 0.78 -14.69
N GLU A 126 -0.93 1.42 -13.74
CA GLU A 126 -1.68 2.66 -13.94
C GLU A 126 -0.93 3.81 -13.28
N VAL A 127 -0.97 4.97 -13.91
CA VAL A 127 -0.42 6.22 -13.39
C VAL A 127 -1.50 7.28 -13.38
N GLU A 128 -1.71 7.88 -12.21
CA GLU A 128 -2.66 8.98 -12.04
C GLU A 128 -1.93 10.30 -12.33
N SER A 129 -2.44 11.06 -13.31
CA SER A 129 -1.93 12.40 -13.63
C SER A 129 -2.49 13.45 -12.67
N SER A 130 -1.78 14.58 -12.53
CA SER A 130 -2.29 15.77 -11.85
C SER A 130 -3.39 16.47 -12.66
N GLN A 131 -3.51 16.15 -13.94
CA GLN A 131 -4.51 16.75 -14.83
C GLN A 131 -5.90 16.22 -14.52
N GLU A 132 -6.87 17.14 -14.46
CA GLU A 132 -8.27 16.79 -14.29
C GLU A 132 -8.90 16.45 -15.65
N ALA A 133 -9.64 15.34 -15.68
CA ALA A 133 -10.43 14.98 -16.83
C ALA A 133 -11.53 16.04 -17.04
N LYS A 134 -11.66 16.57 -18.26
CA LYS A 134 -12.75 17.52 -18.58
C LYS A 134 -14.10 16.83 -18.34
N PRO A 135 -14.99 17.41 -17.48
CA PRO A 135 -16.28 16.79 -17.20
C PRO A 135 -17.08 16.66 -18.51
N LYS A 136 -17.60 15.46 -18.75
CA LYS A 136 -18.54 15.25 -19.86
C LYS A 136 -19.77 16.11 -19.63
N LYS A 137 -20.18 16.86 -20.65
CA LYS A 137 -21.29 17.82 -20.62
C LYS A 137 -22.56 17.18 -20.02
N GLY A 138 -22.92 17.58 -18.79
CA GLY A 138 -24.14 17.11 -18.10
C GLY A 138 -23.95 16.34 -16.79
N GLU A 139 -22.74 15.94 -16.40
CA GLU A 139 -22.51 15.24 -15.14
C GLU A 139 -21.94 16.19 -14.06
N LYS A 140 -22.65 16.30 -12.94
CA LYS A 140 -22.19 16.95 -11.70
C LYS A 140 -21.28 15.99 -10.91
N LYS A 141 -20.30 15.33 -11.56
CA LYS A 141 -19.30 14.51 -10.86
C LYS A 141 -18.09 15.36 -10.48
N LYS A 142 -17.49 15.04 -9.34
CA LYS A 142 -16.16 15.58 -8.97
C LYS A 142 -15.22 15.33 -10.15
N ALA A 143 -14.37 16.32 -10.45
CA ALA A 143 -13.32 16.16 -11.45
C ALA A 143 -12.51 14.90 -11.15
N GLU A 144 -12.59 13.91 -12.04
CA GLU A 144 -11.81 12.68 -11.94
C GLU A 144 -10.45 12.96 -12.56
N LYS A 145 -9.39 12.52 -11.91
CA LYS A 145 -8.05 12.62 -12.46
C LYS A 145 -7.89 11.69 -13.66
N VAL A 146 -7.10 12.11 -14.62
CA VAL A 146 -6.79 11.28 -15.79
C VAL A 146 -5.87 10.14 -15.36
N VAL A 147 -6.22 8.92 -15.74
CA VAL A 147 -5.41 7.72 -15.48
C VAL A 147 -4.85 7.21 -16.80
N PHE A 148 -3.55 7.03 -16.84
CA PHE A 148 -2.83 6.49 -17.98
C PHE A 148 -2.39 5.06 -17.69
N TYR A 149 -2.34 4.22 -18.72
CA TYR A 149 -1.97 2.81 -18.65
C TYR A 149 -0.65 2.60 -19.32
N PHE A 150 0.23 1.86 -18.65
CA PHE A 150 1.57 1.63 -19.13
C PHE A 150 1.95 0.15 -19.12
N SER A 151 2.84 -0.21 -20.03
CA SER A 151 3.56 -1.46 -20.05
C SER A 151 5.05 -1.16 -19.96
N TYR A 152 5.73 -1.79 -19.01
CA TYR A 152 7.16 -1.66 -18.78
C TYR A 152 7.86 -2.99 -19.01
N ASP A 153 8.83 -3.01 -19.89
CA ASP A 153 9.68 -4.19 -20.12
C ASP A 153 10.90 -4.11 -19.22
N TYR A 154 10.95 -4.97 -18.21
CA TYR A 154 11.99 -4.95 -17.17
C TYR A 154 13.41 -5.11 -17.70
N PRO A 155 13.74 -6.02 -18.66
CA PRO A 155 15.09 -6.17 -19.18
C PRO A 155 15.58 -4.98 -20.01
N THR A 156 14.70 -4.37 -20.81
CA THR A 156 15.07 -3.24 -21.69
C THR A 156 14.82 -1.88 -21.05
N ARG A 157 14.15 -1.85 -19.88
CA ARG A 157 13.74 -0.63 -19.17
C ARG A 157 12.89 0.31 -20.00
N LYS A 158 12.17 -0.22 -20.99
CA LYS A 158 11.36 0.55 -21.92
C LYS A 158 9.92 0.67 -21.41
N LEU A 159 9.45 1.91 -21.31
CA LEU A 159 8.06 2.24 -21.02
C LEU A 159 7.29 2.43 -22.33
N THR A 160 6.06 1.90 -22.37
CA THR A 160 5.15 2.05 -23.50
C THR A 160 3.77 2.36 -22.98
N GLN A 161 3.16 3.45 -23.46
CA GLN A 161 1.80 3.78 -23.11
C GLN A 161 0.81 2.83 -23.79
N LEU A 162 -0.15 2.33 -23.02
CA LEU A 162 -1.23 1.50 -23.51
C LEU A 162 -2.48 2.36 -23.75
N THR A 163 -3.22 2.04 -24.81
CA THR A 163 -4.54 2.63 -25.03
C THR A 163 -5.57 2.03 -24.07
N GLU A 164 -6.72 2.71 -23.87
CA GLU A 164 -7.79 2.17 -23.00
C GLU A 164 -8.29 0.79 -23.46
N GLU A 165 -8.25 0.51 -24.74
CA GLU A 165 -8.64 -0.79 -25.32
C GLU A 165 -7.71 -1.95 -24.93
N ALA A 166 -6.47 -1.65 -24.51
CA ALA A 166 -5.48 -2.63 -24.06
C ALA A 166 -5.61 -2.98 -22.57
N LYS A 167 -6.61 -2.42 -21.85
CA LYS A 167 -6.94 -2.83 -20.51
C LYS A 167 -7.33 -4.29 -20.49
N GLU A 168 -6.71 -5.06 -19.63
CA GLU A 168 -7.24 -6.39 -19.33
C GLU A 168 -8.71 -6.24 -18.88
N PRO A 169 -9.62 -7.01 -19.45
CA PRO A 169 -11.03 -6.93 -19.07
C PRO A 169 -11.16 -7.22 -17.57
N LYS A 170 -11.96 -6.42 -16.88
CA LYS A 170 -12.19 -6.55 -15.44
C LYS A 170 -12.67 -7.96 -15.13
N LYS A 171 -12.02 -8.63 -14.18
CA LYS A 171 -12.47 -9.93 -13.71
C LYS A 171 -13.86 -9.77 -13.10
N LEU A 172 -14.82 -10.57 -13.55
CA LEU A 172 -16.18 -10.57 -13.01
C LEU A 172 -16.21 -11.28 -11.67
N GLU A 173 -16.85 -10.69 -10.67
CA GLU A 173 -16.85 -11.19 -9.29
C GLU A 173 -17.49 -12.57 -9.14
N TRP A 174 -18.48 -12.87 -9.99
CA TRP A 174 -19.20 -14.14 -10.00
C TRP A 174 -18.41 -15.30 -10.63
N ALA A 175 -17.26 -15.02 -11.26
CA ALA A 175 -16.51 -15.99 -12.05
C ALA A 175 -15.18 -16.35 -11.39
N SER A 176 -14.92 -17.65 -11.29
CA SER A 176 -13.64 -18.21 -10.86
C SER A 176 -12.94 -18.88 -12.02
N VAL A 177 -11.78 -18.34 -12.41
CA VAL A 177 -10.96 -18.91 -13.47
C VAL A 177 -10.15 -20.06 -12.91
N ALA A 178 -10.22 -21.22 -13.56
CA ALA A 178 -9.44 -22.38 -13.17
C ALA A 178 -7.93 -22.15 -13.41
N PRO A 179 -7.04 -22.83 -12.67
CA PRO A 179 -5.59 -22.67 -12.83
C PRO A 179 -5.05 -22.98 -14.23
N ASP A 180 -5.80 -23.75 -15.02
CA ASP A 180 -5.46 -24.05 -16.43
C ASP A 180 -5.65 -22.87 -17.37
N GLY A 181 -6.31 -21.79 -16.91
CA GLY A 181 -6.61 -20.59 -17.70
C GLY A 181 -7.61 -20.82 -18.85
N LYS A 182 -8.21 -22.01 -18.98
CA LYS A 182 -9.12 -22.38 -20.07
C LYS A 182 -10.56 -22.49 -19.66
N THR A 183 -10.79 -22.81 -18.39
CA THR A 183 -12.12 -23.09 -17.84
C THR A 183 -12.48 -22.02 -16.81
N VAL A 184 -13.72 -21.57 -16.85
CA VAL A 184 -14.30 -20.67 -15.85
C VAL A 184 -15.47 -21.36 -15.18
N VAL A 185 -15.50 -21.31 -13.84
CA VAL A 185 -16.58 -21.87 -13.03
C VAL A 185 -17.35 -20.73 -12.38
N TYR A 186 -18.67 -20.86 -12.34
CA TYR A 186 -19.56 -19.91 -11.68
C TYR A 186 -20.75 -20.58 -11.05
N ALA A 187 -21.30 -19.95 -10.03
CA ALA A 187 -22.51 -20.40 -9.35
C ALA A 187 -23.73 -19.62 -9.84
N LYS A 188 -24.81 -20.32 -10.13
CA LYS A 188 -26.12 -19.73 -10.46
C LYS A 188 -27.23 -20.67 -9.97
N ASP A 189 -28.27 -20.12 -9.34
CA ASP A 189 -29.46 -20.87 -8.88
C ASP A 189 -29.09 -22.12 -8.05
N CYS A 190 -28.16 -21.97 -7.10
CA CYS A 190 -27.62 -23.04 -6.24
C CYS A 190 -26.91 -24.17 -7.00
N ASN A 191 -26.56 -23.99 -8.25
CA ASN A 191 -25.81 -24.95 -9.06
C ASN A 191 -24.47 -24.38 -9.50
N LEU A 192 -23.51 -25.25 -9.80
CA LEU A 192 -22.22 -24.91 -10.39
C LEU A 192 -22.24 -25.17 -11.89
N TYR A 193 -21.81 -24.16 -12.63
CA TYR A 193 -21.68 -24.21 -14.07
C TYR A 193 -20.24 -23.98 -14.47
N ARG A 194 -19.89 -24.48 -15.65
CA ARG A 194 -18.61 -24.17 -16.30
C ARG A 194 -18.84 -23.57 -17.67
N MET A 195 -17.95 -22.66 -18.05
CA MET A 195 -17.91 -22.10 -19.40
C MET A 195 -16.47 -22.07 -19.92
N SER A 196 -16.33 -21.88 -21.23
CA SER A 196 -15.02 -21.68 -21.83
C SER A 196 -14.49 -20.27 -21.54
N MET A 197 -13.17 -20.09 -21.62
CA MET A 197 -12.56 -18.75 -21.51
C MET A 197 -13.04 -17.82 -22.62
N GLU A 198 -13.39 -18.33 -23.79
CA GLU A 198 -13.92 -17.54 -24.89
C GLU A 198 -15.31 -16.95 -24.59
N ASP A 199 -16.19 -17.76 -24.02
CA ASP A 199 -17.53 -17.32 -23.63
C ASP A 199 -17.47 -16.34 -22.46
N TYR A 200 -16.54 -16.58 -21.52
CA TYR A 200 -16.27 -15.66 -20.44
C TYR A 200 -15.82 -14.28 -20.96
N ARG A 201 -14.92 -14.24 -21.94
CA ARG A 201 -14.47 -12.97 -22.56
C ARG A 201 -15.61 -12.25 -23.30
N LYS A 202 -16.56 -12.98 -23.87
CA LYS A 202 -17.78 -12.36 -24.44
C LYS A 202 -18.62 -11.74 -23.33
N ALA A 203 -18.91 -12.48 -22.27
CA ALA A 203 -19.66 -11.97 -21.13
C ALA A 203 -19.03 -10.72 -20.50
N GLN A 204 -17.71 -10.66 -20.40
CA GLN A 204 -16.99 -9.46 -19.93
C GLN A 204 -17.19 -8.22 -20.82
N LYS A 205 -17.48 -8.40 -22.12
CA LYS A 205 -17.78 -7.29 -23.04
C LYS A 205 -19.23 -6.85 -22.94
N ASP A 206 -20.13 -7.76 -22.65
CA ASP A 206 -21.57 -7.50 -22.59
C ASP A 206 -22.01 -6.81 -21.29
N GLU A 207 -21.20 -6.91 -20.21
CA GLU A 207 -21.44 -6.21 -18.93
C GLU A 207 -20.88 -4.75 -18.90
N LYS A 208 -20.48 -4.19 -20.05
CA LYS A 208 -20.15 -2.77 -20.20
C LYS A 208 -21.39 -2.02 -20.64
#